data_41e338960ed49dc23f2d575bed6b82ad
#
_entry.id   41e338960ed49dc23f2d575bed6b82ad
#
_cell.length_a   1.000
_cell.length_b   1.000
_cell.length_c   1.000
_cell.angle_alpha   90.00
_cell.angle_beta   90.00
_cell.angle_gamma   90.00
#
_symmetry.space_group_name_H-M   'P 1'
#
loop_
_entity.id
_entity.type
_entity.pdbx_description
1 polymer ?
#
loop_
_entity_poly.entity_id
_entity_poly.type
_entity_poly.pdbx_seq_one_letter_code
_entity_poly.pdbx_strand_id
1 'polypeptide(L)'
;MASSPRKIIQLLAEDLRTAKRRDPAARSTLEVALAYPGVHALWTHRVTHAMWFHPTLRTPARVLSSIARMATGVDIHPEATIGRRVFIDHATGVVIGQTAEVGEDVVIFHGVTLGGVAMNPGKRHPTIGNHVMIGAGAKVLGPITVGDGAKVGANAVVTKDVPEDAVAIGVPAKLRQKPEERMVEDDRDLIIDPNWWDDDPTWYI
;
A
#
# COMPACT_ATOMS: atom_id res chain seq x y z
N MET A 1 -15.99 10.87 -8.23
CA MET A 1 -15.75 11.83 -9.34
C MET A 1 -14.60 11.31 -10.18
N ALA A 2 -14.78 11.14 -11.50
CA ALA A 2 -13.70 10.74 -12.40
C ALA A 2 -12.57 11.78 -12.36
N SER A 3 -11.34 11.33 -12.15
CA SER A 3 -10.18 12.23 -12.10
C SER A 3 -9.93 12.84 -13.49
N SER A 4 -9.72 14.16 -13.57
CA SER A 4 -9.36 14.79 -14.83
C SER A 4 -8.03 14.25 -15.36
N PRO A 5 -7.80 14.21 -16.70
CA PRO A 5 -6.54 13.72 -17.28
C PRO A 5 -5.30 14.41 -16.70
N ARG A 6 -5.37 15.71 -16.40
CA ARG A 6 -4.28 16.47 -15.77
C ARG A 6 -3.94 15.93 -14.38
N LYS A 7 -4.97 15.56 -13.59
CA LYS A 7 -4.79 14.98 -12.26
C LYS A 7 -4.11 13.60 -12.33
N ILE A 8 -4.48 12.78 -13.31
CA ILE A 8 -3.85 11.46 -13.52
C ILE A 8 -2.35 11.65 -13.84
N ILE A 9 -1.99 12.51 -14.78
CA ILE A 9 -0.58 12.77 -15.14
C ILE A 9 0.23 13.26 -13.91
N GLN A 10 -0.36 14.10 -13.07
CA GLN A 10 0.29 14.54 -11.83
C GLN A 10 0.55 13.37 -10.87
N LEU A 11 -0.44 12.46 -10.71
CA LEU A 11 -0.29 11.27 -9.87
C LEU A 11 0.80 10.34 -10.41
N LEU A 12 0.84 10.09 -11.73
CA LEU A 12 1.89 9.25 -12.34
C LEU A 12 3.29 9.80 -12.07
N ALA A 13 3.46 11.13 -12.21
CA ALA A 13 4.74 11.78 -11.93
C ALA A 13 5.08 11.78 -10.42
N GLU A 14 4.08 11.80 -9.57
CA GLU A 14 4.26 11.74 -8.12
C GLU A 14 4.64 10.33 -7.67
N ASP A 15 3.95 9.28 -8.15
CA ASP A 15 4.28 7.88 -7.88
C ASP A 15 5.75 7.58 -8.23
N LEU A 16 6.21 8.08 -9.40
CA LEU A 16 7.60 7.95 -9.84
C LEU A 16 8.60 8.63 -8.88
N ARG A 17 8.32 9.88 -8.49
CA ARG A 17 9.19 10.63 -7.57
C ARG A 17 9.21 9.98 -6.18
N THR A 18 8.06 9.45 -5.75
CA THR A 18 7.93 8.76 -4.46
C THR A 18 8.81 7.52 -4.43
N ALA A 19 8.72 6.65 -5.43
CA ALA A 19 9.57 5.46 -5.52
C ALA A 19 11.06 5.83 -5.55
N LYS A 20 11.45 6.84 -6.37
CA LYS A 20 12.84 7.33 -6.42
C LYS A 20 13.36 7.84 -5.08
N ARG A 21 12.51 8.46 -4.28
CA ARG A 21 12.89 9.01 -2.97
C ARG A 21 12.96 7.94 -1.88
N ARG A 22 12.03 6.97 -1.92
CA ARG A 22 11.85 5.97 -0.88
C ARG A 22 12.75 4.74 -1.03
N ASP A 23 13.28 4.47 -2.22
CA ASP A 23 14.21 3.37 -2.44
C ASP A 23 15.64 3.89 -2.54
N PRO A 24 16.50 3.59 -1.54
CA PRO A 24 17.91 3.96 -1.58
C PRO A 24 18.67 3.36 -2.77
N ALA A 25 18.21 2.22 -3.30
CA ALA A 25 18.84 1.56 -4.45
C ALA A 25 18.52 2.25 -5.78
N ALA A 26 17.50 3.10 -5.84
CA ALA A 26 17.08 3.78 -7.07
C ALA A 26 18.10 4.82 -7.55
N ARG A 27 18.79 4.55 -8.66
CA ARG A 27 19.86 5.42 -9.19
C ARG A 27 19.32 6.57 -10.02
N SER A 28 18.27 6.33 -10.81
CA SER A 28 17.70 7.34 -11.70
C SER A 28 16.19 7.23 -11.85
N THR A 29 15.54 8.35 -12.20
CA THR A 29 14.09 8.37 -12.50
C THR A 29 13.75 7.47 -13.69
N LEU A 30 14.66 7.38 -14.68
CA LEU A 30 14.48 6.50 -15.84
C LEU A 30 14.50 5.03 -15.43
N GLU A 31 15.42 4.63 -14.57
CA GLU A 31 15.49 3.28 -14.03
C GLU A 31 14.18 2.92 -13.31
N VAL A 32 13.69 3.80 -12.43
CA VAL A 32 12.43 3.59 -11.72
C VAL A 32 11.25 3.48 -12.70
N ALA A 33 11.20 4.32 -13.73
CA ALA A 33 10.14 4.29 -14.74
C ALA A 33 10.13 3.00 -15.56
N LEU A 34 11.28 2.37 -15.79
CA LEU A 34 11.39 1.20 -16.65
C LEU A 34 11.42 -0.12 -15.88
N ALA A 35 11.91 -0.14 -14.63
CA ALA A 35 12.24 -1.37 -13.92
C ALA A 35 11.42 -1.62 -12.64
N TYR A 36 10.57 -0.68 -12.21
CA TYR A 36 9.84 -0.82 -10.95
C TYR A 36 8.40 -1.31 -11.14
N PRO A 37 8.12 -2.60 -10.92
CA PRO A 37 6.80 -3.17 -11.15
C PRO A 37 5.73 -2.56 -10.23
N GLY A 38 6.07 -2.12 -9.01
CA GLY A 38 5.15 -1.41 -8.11
C GLY A 38 4.67 -0.08 -8.69
N VAL A 39 5.55 0.67 -9.37
CA VAL A 39 5.19 1.91 -10.07
C VAL A 39 4.28 1.62 -11.26
N HIS A 40 4.58 0.59 -12.05
CA HIS A 40 3.75 0.19 -13.19
C HIS A 40 2.35 -0.25 -12.74
N ALA A 41 2.26 -0.97 -11.63
CA ALA A 41 0.99 -1.39 -11.04
C ALA A 41 0.14 -0.19 -10.60
N LEU A 42 0.74 0.78 -9.88
CA LEU A 42 0.08 2.02 -9.48
C LEU A 42 -0.38 2.82 -10.70
N TRP A 43 0.46 3.00 -11.71
CA TRP A 43 0.10 3.71 -12.93
C TRP A 43 -1.09 3.08 -13.64
N THR A 44 -1.07 1.75 -13.80
CA THR A 44 -2.21 1.04 -14.39
C THR A 44 -3.45 1.21 -13.53
N HIS A 45 -3.32 1.13 -12.20
CA HIS A 45 -4.45 1.36 -11.31
C HIS A 45 -5.02 2.78 -11.43
N ARG A 46 -4.21 3.84 -11.52
CA ARG A 46 -4.70 5.22 -11.71
C ARG A 46 -5.62 5.33 -12.95
N VAL A 47 -5.26 4.63 -14.03
CA VAL A 47 -6.05 4.59 -15.28
C VAL A 47 -7.31 3.74 -15.10
N THR A 48 -7.17 2.50 -14.62
CA THR A 48 -8.29 1.56 -14.47
C THR A 48 -9.31 2.04 -13.43
N HIS A 49 -8.87 2.71 -12.38
CA HIS A 49 -9.75 3.35 -11.40
C HIS A 49 -10.58 4.46 -12.03
N ALA A 50 -9.99 5.33 -12.86
CA ALA A 50 -10.74 6.34 -13.59
C ALA A 50 -11.76 5.73 -14.55
N MET A 51 -11.42 4.64 -15.23
CA MET A 51 -12.33 3.89 -16.12
C MET A 51 -13.49 3.26 -15.35
N TRP A 52 -13.27 2.81 -14.12
CA TRP A 52 -14.26 2.08 -13.31
C TRP A 52 -15.55 2.86 -13.06
N PHE A 53 -15.47 4.18 -12.96
CA PHE A 53 -16.63 5.05 -12.76
C PHE A 53 -17.52 5.22 -14.01
N HIS A 54 -17.07 4.70 -15.15
CA HIS A 54 -17.88 4.64 -16.38
C HIS A 54 -18.43 3.22 -16.58
N PRO A 55 -19.74 2.99 -16.48
CA PRO A 55 -20.30 1.64 -16.50
C PRO A 55 -19.84 0.79 -17.69
N THR A 56 -19.75 1.38 -18.88
CA THR A 56 -19.30 0.72 -20.11
C THR A 56 -17.82 0.35 -20.12
N LEU A 57 -16.99 0.97 -19.24
CA LEU A 57 -15.55 0.74 -19.15
C LEU A 57 -15.16 -0.20 -17.99
N ARG A 58 -16.09 -0.70 -17.19
CA ARG A 58 -15.79 -1.58 -16.06
C ARG A 58 -15.11 -2.88 -16.50
N THR A 59 -15.66 -3.55 -17.53
CA THR A 59 -15.04 -4.77 -18.05
C THR A 59 -13.66 -4.50 -18.66
N PRO A 60 -13.47 -3.52 -19.55
CA PRO A 60 -12.13 -3.13 -20.00
C PRO A 60 -11.16 -2.81 -18.85
N ALA A 61 -11.60 -2.10 -17.80
CA ALA A 61 -10.78 -1.82 -16.64
C ALA A 61 -10.30 -3.10 -15.91
N ARG A 62 -11.20 -4.08 -15.75
CA ARG A 62 -10.86 -5.40 -15.17
C ARG A 62 -9.86 -6.17 -16.03
N VAL A 63 -10.04 -6.16 -17.34
CA VAL A 63 -9.12 -6.83 -18.27
C VAL A 63 -7.74 -6.19 -18.19
N LEU A 64 -7.65 -4.85 -18.22
CA LEU A 64 -6.38 -4.14 -18.12
C LEU A 64 -5.70 -4.37 -16.76
N SER A 65 -6.47 -4.39 -15.66
CA SER A 65 -5.96 -4.75 -14.33
C SER A 65 -5.40 -6.17 -14.30
N SER A 66 -6.04 -7.13 -14.96
CA SER A 66 -5.56 -8.51 -15.06
C SER A 66 -4.26 -8.62 -15.87
N ILE A 67 -4.14 -7.87 -16.95
CA ILE A 67 -2.89 -7.79 -17.74
C ILE A 67 -1.76 -7.18 -16.90
N ALA A 68 -2.04 -6.10 -16.16
CA ALA A 68 -1.08 -5.50 -15.25
C ALA A 68 -0.59 -6.49 -14.18
N ARG A 69 -1.52 -7.28 -13.60
CA ARG A 69 -1.16 -8.34 -12.66
C ARG A 69 -0.18 -9.36 -13.27
N MET A 70 -0.43 -9.80 -14.50
CA MET A 70 0.48 -10.74 -15.18
C MET A 70 1.87 -10.14 -15.40
N ALA A 71 1.95 -8.84 -15.68
CA ALA A 71 3.21 -8.16 -15.96
C ALA A 71 3.97 -7.74 -14.68
N THR A 72 3.28 -7.41 -13.61
CA THR A 72 3.87 -6.80 -12.40
C THR A 72 3.87 -7.72 -11.19
N GLY A 73 3.05 -8.77 -11.19
CA GLY A 73 2.80 -9.62 -10.02
C GLY A 73 1.91 -8.96 -8.95
N VAL A 74 1.32 -7.78 -9.24
CA VAL A 74 0.47 -7.01 -8.31
C VAL A 74 -0.98 -7.05 -8.77
N ASP A 75 -1.89 -7.50 -7.92
CA ASP A 75 -3.32 -7.52 -8.18
C ASP A 75 -4.03 -6.37 -7.46
N ILE A 76 -4.37 -5.30 -8.18
CA ILE A 76 -5.15 -4.19 -7.63
C ILE A 76 -6.52 -4.14 -8.32
N HIS A 77 -7.58 -4.25 -7.52
CA HIS A 77 -8.92 -4.10 -8.07
C HIS A 77 -9.15 -2.64 -8.53
N PRO A 78 -9.71 -2.38 -9.72
CA PRO A 78 -9.95 -1.02 -10.21
C PRO A 78 -10.80 -0.14 -9.30
N GLU A 79 -11.70 -0.72 -8.51
CA GLU A 79 -12.56 0.00 -7.57
C GLU A 79 -11.83 0.42 -6.28
N ALA A 80 -10.72 -0.24 -5.92
CA ALA A 80 -9.95 0.13 -4.74
C ALA A 80 -9.53 1.60 -4.78
N THR A 81 -9.55 2.25 -3.64
CA THR A 81 -9.09 3.63 -3.51
C THR A 81 -7.64 3.63 -3.02
N ILE A 82 -6.75 4.29 -3.76
CA ILE A 82 -5.34 4.41 -3.39
C ILE A 82 -4.96 5.89 -3.38
N GLY A 83 -4.51 6.36 -2.22
CA GLY A 83 -4.07 7.73 -1.97
C GLY A 83 -2.82 8.11 -2.77
N ARG A 84 -2.25 9.25 -2.38
CA ARG A 84 -1.05 9.79 -3.01
C ARG A 84 0.21 9.24 -2.34
N ARG A 85 1.34 9.24 -3.04
CA ARG A 85 2.67 8.89 -2.51
C ARG A 85 2.73 7.49 -1.88
N VAL A 86 1.88 6.58 -2.36
CA VAL A 86 1.98 5.17 -2.00
C VAL A 86 3.19 4.56 -2.70
N PHE A 87 3.96 3.75 -1.97
CA PHE A 87 5.10 3.03 -2.50
C PHE A 87 4.90 1.52 -2.31
N ILE A 88 4.94 0.77 -3.41
CA ILE A 88 4.86 -0.69 -3.40
C ILE A 88 6.27 -1.22 -3.71
N ASP A 89 6.94 -1.69 -2.66
CA ASP A 89 8.30 -2.18 -2.75
C ASP A 89 8.35 -3.67 -3.09
N HIS A 90 9.25 -4.06 -4.01
CA HIS A 90 9.40 -5.42 -4.55
C HIS A 90 8.12 -6.02 -5.18
N ALA A 91 7.00 -5.43 -5.01
CA ALA A 91 5.70 -5.61 -5.67
C ALA A 91 5.11 -7.04 -5.68
N THR A 92 5.89 -8.06 -6.02
CA THR A 92 5.42 -9.42 -6.29
C THR A 92 4.49 -9.96 -5.21
N GLY A 93 3.30 -10.42 -5.62
CA GLY A 93 2.33 -11.06 -4.72
C GLY A 93 1.49 -10.11 -3.88
N VAL A 94 1.56 -8.80 -4.12
CA VAL A 94 0.66 -7.83 -3.48
C VAL A 94 -0.74 -7.98 -4.05
N VAL A 95 -1.75 -8.03 -3.17
CA VAL A 95 -3.17 -8.09 -3.53
C VAL A 95 -3.94 -7.00 -2.78
N ILE A 96 -4.61 -6.12 -3.52
CA ILE A 96 -5.46 -5.05 -2.98
C ILE A 96 -6.89 -5.25 -3.49
N GLY A 97 -7.79 -5.67 -2.59
CA GLY A 97 -9.15 -6.06 -2.94
C GLY A 97 -10.09 -4.88 -3.22
N GLN A 98 -11.26 -5.22 -3.73
CA GLN A 98 -12.24 -4.30 -4.34
C GLN A 98 -12.59 -3.08 -3.48
N THR A 99 -12.91 -3.27 -2.20
CA THR A 99 -13.36 -2.19 -1.30
C THR A 99 -12.25 -1.75 -0.35
N ALA A 100 -10.98 -2.07 -0.67
CA ALA A 100 -9.86 -1.57 0.09
C ALA A 100 -9.66 -0.06 -0.14
N GLU A 101 -9.30 0.61 0.93
CA GLU A 101 -8.95 2.02 0.93
C GLU A 101 -7.54 2.15 1.49
N VAL A 102 -6.67 2.85 0.79
CA VAL A 102 -5.28 3.09 1.18
C VAL A 102 -5.05 4.60 1.19
N GLY A 103 -4.61 5.13 2.32
CA GLY A 103 -4.32 6.53 2.53
C GLY A 103 -3.09 7.04 1.77
N GLU A 104 -2.59 8.18 2.20
CA GLU A 104 -1.41 8.81 1.61
C GLU A 104 -0.13 8.36 2.32
N ASP A 105 1.01 8.43 1.63
CA ASP A 105 2.35 8.12 2.16
C ASP A 105 2.52 6.69 2.72
N VAL A 106 1.72 5.74 2.25
CA VAL A 106 1.75 4.34 2.68
C VAL A 106 2.86 3.57 1.97
N VAL A 107 3.55 2.71 2.71
CA VAL A 107 4.53 1.74 2.19
C VAL A 107 3.98 0.34 2.28
N ILE A 108 4.01 -0.39 1.18
CA ILE A 108 3.52 -1.77 1.08
C ILE A 108 4.65 -2.63 0.51
N PHE A 109 5.09 -3.63 1.27
CA PHE A 109 6.08 -4.58 0.78
C PHE A 109 5.44 -5.74 0.02
N HIS A 110 6.27 -6.53 -0.67
CA HIS A 110 5.83 -7.70 -1.45
C HIS A 110 4.99 -8.68 -0.61
N GLY A 111 4.13 -9.44 -1.29
CA GLY A 111 3.32 -10.48 -0.67
C GLY A 111 2.21 -9.99 0.27
N VAL A 112 2.03 -8.69 0.44
CA VAL A 112 0.96 -8.12 1.28
C VAL A 112 -0.41 -8.40 0.66
N THR A 113 -1.39 -8.75 1.51
CA THR A 113 -2.78 -8.91 1.09
C THR A 113 -3.69 -7.98 1.89
N LEU A 114 -4.39 -7.08 1.22
CA LEU A 114 -5.53 -6.33 1.75
C LEU A 114 -6.80 -7.07 1.32
N GLY A 115 -7.20 -8.06 2.11
CA GLY A 115 -8.18 -9.08 1.74
C GLY A 115 -9.54 -8.91 2.41
N GLY A 116 -10.58 -9.44 1.76
CA GLY A 116 -11.92 -9.57 2.33
C GLY A 116 -12.10 -10.91 3.03
N VAL A 117 -12.96 -10.95 4.05
CA VAL A 117 -13.36 -12.18 4.77
C VAL A 117 -14.83 -12.54 4.54
N ALA A 118 -15.62 -11.64 3.93
CA ALA A 118 -17.04 -11.87 3.65
C ALA A 118 -17.25 -12.09 2.15
N MET A 119 -18.21 -12.96 1.83
CA MET A 119 -18.63 -13.24 0.46
C MET A 119 -19.76 -12.31 -0.01
N ASN A 120 -20.35 -11.54 0.89
CA ASN A 120 -21.43 -10.61 0.57
C ASN A 120 -20.89 -9.30 -0.04
N PRO A 121 -21.67 -8.64 -0.92
CA PRO A 121 -21.35 -7.28 -1.39
C PRO A 121 -21.22 -6.28 -0.24
N GLY A 122 -20.48 -5.19 -0.47
CA GLY A 122 -20.27 -4.11 0.49
C GLY A 122 -18.82 -4.01 0.98
N LYS A 123 -18.58 -3.18 1.99
CA LYS A 123 -17.26 -2.99 2.61
C LYS A 123 -16.82 -4.30 3.28
N ARG A 124 -15.76 -4.92 2.76
CA ARG A 124 -15.22 -6.21 3.22
C ARG A 124 -13.69 -6.26 3.22
N HIS A 125 -13.04 -5.21 2.75
CA HIS A 125 -11.59 -5.06 2.72
C HIS A 125 -11.17 -3.93 3.66
N PRO A 126 -9.90 -3.91 4.10
CA PRO A 126 -9.45 -2.96 5.09
C PRO A 126 -9.39 -1.51 4.57
N THR A 127 -9.44 -0.60 5.53
CA THR A 127 -9.07 0.81 5.37
C THR A 127 -7.71 1.03 6.04
N ILE A 128 -6.75 1.49 5.27
CA ILE A 128 -5.39 1.79 5.71
C ILE A 128 -5.26 3.31 5.79
N GLY A 129 -4.88 3.82 6.95
CA GLY A 129 -4.65 5.24 7.19
C GLY A 129 -3.43 5.79 6.44
N ASN A 130 -3.05 7.01 6.80
CA ASN A 130 -1.89 7.68 6.22
C ASN A 130 -0.60 7.25 6.92
N HIS A 131 0.54 7.36 6.24
CA HIS A 131 1.87 7.07 6.80
C HIS A 131 2.02 5.65 7.37
N VAL A 132 1.17 4.71 6.96
CA VAL A 132 1.21 3.31 7.40
C VAL A 132 2.30 2.55 6.66
N MET A 133 3.00 1.66 7.38
CA MET A 133 3.94 0.70 6.80
C MET A 133 3.41 -0.72 6.96
N ILE A 134 3.36 -1.49 5.86
CA ILE A 134 2.89 -2.88 5.87
C ILE A 134 4.02 -3.78 5.40
N GLY A 135 4.60 -4.53 6.35
CA GLY A 135 5.73 -5.43 6.15
C GLY A 135 5.45 -6.58 5.20
N ALA A 136 6.52 -7.14 4.66
CA ALA A 136 6.47 -8.19 3.65
C ALA A 136 5.62 -9.39 4.09
N GLY A 137 4.77 -9.89 3.18
CA GLY A 137 3.92 -11.04 3.43
C GLY A 137 2.74 -10.83 4.38
N ALA A 138 2.57 -9.66 4.98
CA ALA A 138 1.48 -9.40 5.92
C ALA A 138 0.09 -9.56 5.28
N LYS A 139 -0.88 -10.02 6.07
CA LYS A 139 -2.29 -10.21 5.67
C LYS A 139 -3.18 -9.34 6.55
N VAL A 140 -3.77 -8.31 5.96
CA VAL A 140 -4.76 -7.44 6.62
C VAL A 140 -6.13 -7.83 6.08
N LEU A 141 -6.97 -8.41 6.93
CA LEU A 141 -8.14 -9.15 6.49
C LEU A 141 -9.43 -8.61 7.14
N GLY A 142 -10.43 -8.35 6.31
CA GLY A 142 -11.75 -7.89 6.74
C GLY A 142 -11.93 -6.37 6.64
N PRO A 143 -13.11 -5.86 7.00
CA PRO A 143 -13.44 -4.44 6.96
C PRO A 143 -12.89 -3.70 8.20
N ILE A 144 -11.62 -3.93 8.50
CA ILE A 144 -10.91 -3.35 9.65
C ILE A 144 -10.19 -2.07 9.27
N THR A 145 -9.85 -1.27 10.27
CA THR A 145 -9.07 -0.04 10.10
C THR A 145 -7.67 -0.21 10.67
N VAL A 146 -6.67 0.21 9.90
CA VAL A 146 -5.29 0.40 10.38
C VAL A 146 -5.08 1.91 10.45
N GLY A 147 -4.91 2.44 11.67
CA GLY A 147 -4.81 3.87 11.95
C GLY A 147 -3.55 4.51 11.35
N ASP A 148 -3.56 5.84 11.31
CA ASP A 148 -2.46 6.63 10.78
C ASP A 148 -1.15 6.32 11.53
N GLY A 149 -0.02 6.31 10.83
CA GLY A 149 1.30 6.02 11.41
C GLY A 149 1.52 4.59 11.89
N ALA A 150 0.49 3.73 11.87
CA ALA A 150 0.62 2.36 12.35
C ALA A 150 1.58 1.53 11.48
N LYS A 151 2.19 0.52 12.10
CA LYS A 151 3.10 -0.43 11.43
C LYS A 151 2.57 -1.86 11.54
N VAL A 152 2.57 -2.58 10.44
CA VAL A 152 2.23 -4.00 10.39
C VAL A 152 3.52 -4.77 10.09
N GLY A 153 3.93 -5.63 11.02
CA GLY A 153 5.14 -6.44 10.89
C GLY A 153 5.07 -7.45 9.76
N ALA A 154 6.24 -7.91 9.31
CA ALA A 154 6.31 -8.91 8.26
C ALA A 154 5.58 -10.20 8.66
N ASN A 155 4.85 -10.80 7.70
CA ASN A 155 4.03 -12.00 7.88
C ASN A 155 2.96 -11.92 8.99
N ALA A 156 2.65 -10.73 9.52
CA ALA A 156 1.57 -10.58 10.49
C ALA A 156 0.20 -10.84 9.85
N VAL A 157 -0.71 -11.43 10.62
CA VAL A 157 -2.11 -11.66 10.21
C VAL A 157 -3.03 -10.79 11.06
N VAL A 158 -3.45 -9.66 10.50
CA VAL A 158 -4.26 -8.64 11.18
C VAL A 158 -5.73 -8.84 10.82
N THR A 159 -6.56 -9.09 11.83
CA THR A 159 -8.00 -9.32 11.69
C THR A 159 -8.85 -8.44 12.61
N LYS A 160 -8.22 -7.47 13.27
CA LYS A 160 -8.86 -6.49 14.17
C LYS A 160 -8.26 -5.11 13.89
N ASP A 161 -8.98 -4.07 14.26
CA ASP A 161 -8.49 -2.71 14.11
C ASP A 161 -7.14 -2.51 14.79
N VAL A 162 -6.29 -1.71 14.17
CA VAL A 162 -4.99 -1.30 14.69
C VAL A 162 -5.07 0.20 14.97
N PRO A 163 -4.86 0.65 16.22
CA PRO A 163 -4.84 2.07 16.56
C PRO A 163 -3.74 2.85 15.80
N GLU A 164 -3.87 4.17 15.78
CA GLU A 164 -2.83 5.08 15.30
C GLU A 164 -1.50 4.80 16.01
N ASP A 165 -0.39 4.91 15.28
CA ASP A 165 0.99 4.72 15.74
C ASP A 165 1.28 3.36 16.41
N ALA A 166 0.32 2.44 16.43
CA ALA A 166 0.52 1.10 17.02
C ALA A 166 1.26 0.17 16.06
N VAL A 167 1.89 -0.84 16.65
CA VAL A 167 2.57 -1.92 15.91
C VAL A 167 1.79 -3.23 16.05
N ALA A 168 1.40 -3.82 14.91
CA ALA A 168 0.70 -5.11 14.85
C ALA A 168 1.66 -6.19 14.35
N ILE A 169 1.96 -7.22 15.17
CA ILE A 169 2.91 -8.29 14.83
C ILE A 169 2.41 -9.68 15.18
N GLY A 170 2.80 -10.66 14.43
CA GLY A 170 2.55 -12.09 14.67
C GLY A 170 1.27 -12.63 14.05
N VAL A 171 0.97 -13.92 14.34
CA VAL A 171 -0.17 -14.68 13.79
C VAL A 171 -0.92 -15.38 14.94
N PRO A 172 -2.16 -14.96 15.31
CA PRO A 172 -2.79 -13.70 14.94
C PRO A 172 -2.01 -12.48 15.46
N ALA A 173 -2.16 -11.33 14.83
CA ALA A 173 -1.41 -10.15 15.20
C ALA A 173 -1.80 -9.66 16.60
N LYS A 174 -0.78 -9.34 17.39
CA LYS A 174 -0.89 -8.69 18.69
C LYS A 174 -0.46 -7.24 18.57
N LEU A 175 -1.18 -6.34 19.21
CA LEU A 175 -0.86 -4.92 19.23
C LEU A 175 0.21 -4.63 20.28
N ARG A 176 1.17 -3.81 19.90
CA ARG A 176 2.15 -3.19 20.81
C ARG A 176 2.06 -1.69 20.63
N GLN A 177 2.09 -0.95 21.73
CA GLN A 177 2.18 0.51 21.68
C GLN A 177 3.64 0.90 21.53
N LYS A 178 3.87 1.96 20.78
CA LYS A 178 5.20 2.58 20.69
C LYS A 178 5.54 3.15 22.07
N PRO A 179 6.75 2.94 22.62
CA PRO A 179 7.19 3.64 23.82
C PRO A 179 7.08 5.16 23.62
N GLU A 180 6.57 5.91 24.62
CA GLU A 180 6.29 7.35 24.51
C GLU A 180 7.50 8.24 24.21
N GLU A 181 8.73 7.71 24.31
CA GLU A 181 9.97 8.51 24.25
C GLU A 181 10.58 8.71 22.87
N ARG A 182 9.94 8.25 21.75
CA ARG A 182 10.49 8.42 20.39
C ARG A 182 9.50 9.02 19.41
N MET A 183 9.12 10.27 19.68
CA MET A 183 8.58 11.14 18.63
C MET A 183 9.75 11.72 17.84
N VAL A 184 10.05 11.13 16.69
CA VAL A 184 11.00 11.75 15.73
C VAL A 184 10.24 12.87 15.01
N GLU A 185 10.73 14.10 15.17
CA GLU A 185 10.09 15.34 14.71
C GLU A 185 10.11 15.54 13.18
N ASP A 186 10.58 14.59 12.37
CA ASP A 186 10.75 14.79 10.93
C ASP A 186 10.16 13.64 10.09
N ASP A 187 9.06 13.96 9.39
CA ASP A 187 8.36 13.09 8.42
C ASP A 187 9.24 12.57 7.27
N ARG A 188 10.45 13.12 7.09
CA ARG A 188 11.39 12.72 6.04
C ARG A 188 12.15 11.44 6.39
N ASP A 189 12.16 11.05 7.67
CA ASP A 189 13.00 9.97 8.19
C ASP A 189 12.26 8.66 8.50
N LEU A 190 10.95 8.58 8.23
CA LEU A 190 10.14 7.38 8.52
C LEU A 190 10.62 6.10 7.81
N ILE A 191 11.52 6.22 6.83
CA ILE A 191 12.13 5.08 6.12
C ILE A 191 13.65 5.03 6.33
N ILE A 192 14.25 6.12 6.80
CA ILE A 192 15.71 6.27 6.94
C ILE A 192 16.05 6.77 8.36
N ASP A 193 15.35 6.29 9.37
CA ASP A 193 15.96 6.34 10.70
C ASP A 193 17.03 5.23 10.71
N PRO A 194 18.33 5.58 10.68
CA PRO A 194 19.40 4.57 10.73
C PRO A 194 19.34 3.76 12.03
N ASN A 195 18.62 4.23 13.04
CA ASN A 195 18.47 3.58 14.34
C ASN A 195 17.17 2.75 14.45
N TRP A 196 16.32 2.74 13.43
CA TRP A 196 15.10 1.91 13.49
C TRP A 196 15.42 0.40 13.61
N TRP A 197 16.65 0.01 13.25
CA TRP A 197 17.19 -1.34 13.42
C TRP A 197 17.75 -1.59 14.83
N ASP A 198 18.12 -0.54 15.58
CA ASP A 198 18.70 -0.64 16.91
C ASP A 198 17.64 -0.84 18.00
N ASP A 199 16.36 -0.61 17.66
CA ASP A 199 15.24 -0.95 18.52
C ASP A 199 14.97 -2.45 18.44
N ASP A 200 15.30 -3.17 19.49
CA ASP A 200 15.05 -4.60 19.74
C ASP A 200 14.54 -5.38 18.50
N PRO A 201 15.38 -6.17 17.82
CA PRO A 201 15.03 -6.88 16.61
C PRO A 201 13.81 -7.80 16.76
N THR A 202 13.35 -8.06 17.98
CA THR A 202 12.11 -8.80 18.25
C THR A 202 10.84 -8.06 17.79
N TRP A 203 10.92 -6.77 17.41
CA TRP A 203 9.78 -5.99 16.90
C TRP A 203 9.40 -6.34 15.45
N TYR A 204 10.29 -6.99 14.69
CA TYR A 204 10.14 -7.19 13.24
C TYR A 204 10.00 -8.65 12.80
N ILE A 205 10.11 -9.59 13.75
CA ILE A 205 10.01 -11.04 13.49
C ILE A 205 8.69 -11.59 14.02
#